data_3136d5359aff05184919ef20426f9c5d
#
_entry.id   3136d5359aff05184919ef20426f9c5d
#
_cell.length_a   1.000
_cell.length_b   1.000
_cell.length_c   1.000
_cell.angle_alpha   90.00
_cell.angle_beta   90.00
_cell.angle_gamma   90.00
#
_symmetry.space_group_name_H-M   'P 1'
#
loop_
_entity.id
_entity.type
_entity.pdbx_description
1 polymer ?
#
loop_
_entity_poly.entity_id
_entity_poly.type
_entity_poly.pdbx_seq_one_letter_code
_entity_poly.pdbx_strand_id
1 'polypeptide(L)'
;MKSFFFIIVFTLSLFNISYANIVMQDLIDVLVQTNKQKSFEVAKNLKQLNQNAKTYDFVIRKANLDIVDAKNIAKAIKKIDLNDGPKLHTISMSFNDNLKDEGVIAILNQIPKETSVIAFVECGITDKAGEAIIEWANLKEVKNLNGIYMEGNSFSKEMEQKFDQLRANNPNLTVLSEWASESFKEMVKKSYN
;
A
#
# COMPACT_ATOMS: atom_id res chain seq x y z
N MET A 1 18.39 -52.31 43.65
CA MET A 1 18.25 -50.88 43.45
C MET A 1 17.98 -50.66 41.99
N LYS A 2 16.75 -50.30 41.62
CA LYS A 2 16.36 -49.97 40.22
C LYS A 2 16.33 -48.44 40.09
N SER A 3 17.27 -47.92 39.33
CA SER A 3 17.36 -46.48 39.04
C SER A 3 16.31 -46.11 38.01
N PHE A 4 15.32 -45.29 38.40
CA PHE A 4 14.34 -44.71 37.48
C PHE A 4 14.95 -43.47 36.86
N PHE A 5 15.27 -43.53 35.57
CA PHE A 5 15.60 -42.36 34.76
C PHE A 5 14.29 -41.66 34.41
N PHE A 6 14.05 -40.48 35.00
CA PHE A 6 12.99 -39.55 34.58
C PHE A 6 13.48 -38.81 33.36
N ILE A 7 12.99 -39.17 32.18
CA ILE A 7 13.15 -38.35 30.95
C ILE A 7 12.14 -37.23 31.02
N ILE A 8 12.60 -36.03 31.36
CA ILE A 8 11.82 -34.82 31.23
C ILE A 8 11.81 -34.47 29.73
N VAL A 9 10.71 -34.83 29.05
CA VAL A 9 10.44 -34.36 27.72
C VAL A 9 10.00 -32.90 27.84
N PHE A 10 10.94 -31.99 27.63
CA PHE A 10 10.63 -30.57 27.39
C PHE A 10 9.94 -30.49 26.04
N THR A 11 8.61 -30.51 26.04
CA THR A 11 7.84 -30.07 24.87
C THR A 11 8.05 -28.55 24.70
N LEU A 12 9.06 -28.19 23.91
CA LEU A 12 9.10 -26.86 23.31
C LEU A 12 7.81 -26.73 22.47
N SER A 13 6.81 -26.09 23.05
CA SER A 13 5.74 -25.48 22.24
C SER A 13 6.40 -24.40 21.41
N LEU A 14 6.90 -24.79 20.25
CA LEU A 14 7.30 -23.88 19.19
C LEU A 14 6.05 -23.06 18.90
N PHE A 15 6.02 -21.83 19.41
CA PHE A 15 5.14 -20.81 18.87
C PHE A 15 5.46 -20.76 17.37
N ASN A 16 4.59 -21.34 16.57
CA ASN A 16 4.61 -21.20 15.12
C ASN A 16 4.29 -19.73 14.78
N ILE A 17 5.24 -18.84 15.04
CA ILE A 17 5.20 -17.50 14.48
C ILE A 17 5.44 -17.72 13.01
N SER A 18 4.41 -17.46 12.20
CA SER A 18 4.51 -17.66 10.77
C SER A 18 5.56 -16.72 10.19
N TYR A 19 6.31 -17.20 9.23
CA TYR A 19 7.31 -16.39 8.50
C TYR A 19 6.68 -15.09 7.93
N ALA A 20 5.49 -15.18 7.36
CA ALA A 20 4.75 -14.01 6.88
C ALA A 20 4.51 -12.97 7.99
N ASN A 21 4.15 -13.41 9.21
CA ASN A 21 3.95 -12.49 10.33
C ASN A 21 5.25 -11.83 10.78
N ILE A 22 6.38 -12.53 10.74
CA ILE A 22 7.70 -11.94 11.07
C ILE A 22 8.06 -10.85 10.06
N VAL A 23 7.89 -11.12 8.77
CA VAL A 23 8.24 -10.19 7.70
C VAL A 23 7.31 -8.97 7.67
N MET A 24 6.03 -9.14 8.06
CA MET A 24 5.06 -8.04 8.14
C MET A 24 5.18 -7.19 9.42
N GLN A 25 5.96 -7.64 10.41
CA GLN A 25 5.99 -7.00 11.74
C GLN A 25 6.44 -5.54 11.68
N ASP A 26 7.44 -5.21 10.87
CA ASP A 26 7.91 -3.83 10.71
C ASP A 26 6.78 -2.89 10.20
N LEU A 27 5.97 -3.35 9.24
CA LEU A 27 4.84 -2.56 8.74
C LEU A 27 3.75 -2.41 9.80
N ILE A 28 3.47 -3.47 10.55
CA ILE A 28 2.52 -3.45 11.66
C ILE A 28 2.97 -2.45 12.73
N ASP A 29 4.24 -2.47 13.11
CA ASP A 29 4.81 -1.58 14.12
C ASP A 29 4.77 -0.12 13.67
N VAL A 30 5.12 0.16 12.41
CA VAL A 30 5.02 1.50 11.81
C VAL A 30 3.57 2.01 11.87
N LEU A 31 2.59 1.18 11.52
CA LEU A 31 1.18 1.56 11.59
C LEU A 31 0.73 1.88 13.02
N VAL A 32 1.17 1.09 14.00
CA VAL A 32 0.88 1.36 15.42
C VAL A 32 1.52 2.67 15.88
N GLN A 33 2.75 2.96 15.43
CA GLN A 33 3.47 4.19 15.78
C GLN A 33 2.82 5.47 15.24
N THR A 34 2.01 5.40 14.15
CA THR A 34 1.25 6.57 13.68
C THR A 34 0.25 7.09 14.70
N ASN A 35 -0.14 6.27 15.67
CA ASN A 35 -1.16 6.56 16.69
C ASN A 35 -2.51 7.01 16.12
N LYS A 36 -2.91 6.44 14.98
CA LYS A 36 -4.16 6.77 14.27
C LYS A 36 -5.10 5.57 14.27
N GLN A 37 -6.39 5.79 14.52
CA GLN A 37 -7.38 4.72 14.65
C GLN A 37 -7.41 3.77 13.45
N LYS A 38 -7.45 4.33 12.23
CA LYS A 38 -7.45 3.52 11.00
C LYS A 38 -6.17 2.72 10.80
N SER A 39 -5.04 3.22 11.25
CA SER A 39 -3.76 2.49 11.20
C SER A 39 -3.78 1.27 12.13
N PHE A 40 -4.39 1.39 13.32
CA PHE A 40 -4.56 0.23 14.23
C PHE A 40 -5.45 -0.85 13.61
N GLU A 41 -6.54 -0.46 12.92
CA GLU A 41 -7.42 -1.39 12.22
C GLU A 41 -6.66 -2.15 11.13
N VAL A 42 -5.89 -1.45 10.30
CA VAL A 42 -5.07 -2.06 9.24
C VAL A 42 -3.97 -2.96 9.84
N ALA A 43 -3.29 -2.52 10.89
CA ALA A 43 -2.29 -3.32 11.59
C ALA A 43 -2.89 -4.63 12.13
N LYS A 44 -4.11 -4.58 12.69
CA LYS A 44 -4.85 -5.77 13.14
C LYS A 44 -5.15 -6.73 11.99
N ASN A 45 -5.58 -6.21 10.85
CA ASN A 45 -5.89 -7.02 9.66
C ASN A 45 -4.63 -7.70 9.11
N LEU A 46 -3.50 -6.97 9.04
CA LEU A 46 -2.22 -7.53 8.60
C LEU A 46 -1.72 -8.65 9.52
N LYS A 47 -1.96 -8.56 10.83
CA LYS A 47 -1.65 -9.66 11.79
C LYS A 47 -2.44 -10.93 11.52
N GLN A 48 -3.60 -10.82 10.87
CA GLN A 48 -4.47 -11.96 10.54
C GLN A 48 -4.20 -12.52 9.13
N LEU A 49 -3.21 -11.97 8.42
CA LEU A 49 -2.85 -12.47 7.09
C LEU A 49 -2.51 -13.97 7.15
N ASN A 50 -3.03 -14.72 6.17
CA ASN A 50 -2.73 -16.16 6.09
C ASN A 50 -1.22 -16.39 6.02
N GLN A 51 -0.73 -17.36 6.78
CA GLN A 51 0.69 -17.71 6.86
C GLN A 51 1.32 -18.04 5.49
N ASN A 52 0.51 -18.55 4.58
CA ASN A 52 0.92 -18.92 3.22
C ASN A 52 0.48 -17.90 2.17
N ALA A 53 0.08 -16.69 2.59
CA ALA A 53 -0.31 -15.64 1.66
C ALA A 53 0.86 -15.30 0.75
N LYS A 54 0.63 -15.38 -0.56
CA LYS A 54 1.63 -15.00 -1.58
C LYS A 54 1.58 -13.52 -1.91
N THR A 55 0.42 -12.90 -1.67
CA THR A 55 0.17 -11.48 -1.92
C THR A 55 -0.57 -10.85 -0.77
N TYR A 56 -0.52 -9.53 -0.66
CA TYR A 56 -1.35 -8.76 0.25
C TYR A 56 -1.80 -7.44 -0.39
N ASP A 57 -2.92 -6.93 0.11
CA ASP A 57 -3.41 -5.59 -0.19
C ASP A 57 -3.14 -4.67 1.00
N PHE A 58 -2.54 -3.52 0.73
CA PHE A 58 -2.34 -2.47 1.71
C PHE A 58 -3.33 -1.35 1.46
N VAL A 59 -4.42 -1.34 2.21
CA VAL A 59 -5.50 -0.37 2.04
C VAL A 59 -5.71 0.42 3.33
N ILE A 60 -5.29 1.70 3.32
CA ILE A 60 -5.41 2.60 4.45
C ILE A 60 -5.98 3.95 4.00
N ARG A 61 -7.28 4.13 4.20
CA ARG A 61 -8.05 5.29 3.72
C ARG A 61 -8.53 6.12 4.89
N LYS A 62 -8.62 7.45 4.70
CA LYS A 62 -9.12 8.39 5.73
C LYS A 62 -8.41 8.23 7.09
N ALA A 63 -7.12 7.99 7.06
CA ALA A 63 -6.31 7.78 8.27
C ALA A 63 -5.57 9.05 8.73
N ASN A 64 -5.75 10.16 8.01
CA ASN A 64 -5.03 11.41 8.26
C ASN A 64 -3.50 11.22 8.27
N LEU A 65 -3.00 10.36 7.35
CA LEU A 65 -1.57 10.13 7.18
C LEU A 65 -0.90 11.37 6.59
N ASP A 66 0.32 11.61 7.02
CA ASP A 66 1.16 12.67 6.51
C ASP A 66 2.41 12.14 5.77
N ILE A 67 3.29 13.05 5.36
CA ILE A 67 4.52 12.74 4.63
C ILE A 67 5.46 11.83 5.44
N VAL A 68 5.52 12.01 6.77
CA VAL A 68 6.40 11.22 7.65
C VAL A 68 5.88 9.79 7.75
N ASP A 69 4.57 9.64 7.95
CA ASP A 69 3.90 8.34 7.95
C ASP A 69 4.14 7.60 6.62
N ALA A 70 3.94 8.30 5.49
CA ALA A 70 4.16 7.72 4.15
C ALA A 70 5.60 7.21 3.98
N LYS A 71 6.60 7.99 4.39
CA LYS A 71 8.02 7.58 4.32
C LYS A 71 8.33 6.36 5.17
N ASN A 72 7.76 6.26 6.36
CA ASN A 72 7.97 5.12 7.25
C ASN A 72 7.26 3.86 6.71
N ILE A 73 6.02 3.99 6.25
CA ILE A 73 5.26 2.92 5.60
C ILE A 73 6.01 2.41 4.36
N ALA A 74 6.49 3.33 3.50
CA ALA A 74 7.26 2.99 2.31
C ALA A 74 8.49 2.12 2.62
N LYS A 75 9.26 2.50 3.63
CA LYS A 75 10.44 1.74 4.09
C LYS A 75 10.06 0.35 4.60
N ALA A 76 8.96 0.24 5.34
CA ALA A 76 8.49 -1.04 5.86
C ALA A 76 8.02 -1.96 4.73
N ILE A 77 7.28 -1.44 3.74
CA ILE A 77 6.88 -2.19 2.52
C ILE A 77 8.13 -2.70 1.78
N LYS A 78 9.15 -1.84 1.61
CA LYS A 78 10.41 -2.25 0.96
C LYS A 78 11.11 -3.39 1.69
N LYS A 79 11.10 -3.38 3.03
CA LYS A 79 11.68 -4.48 3.81
C LYS A 79 10.94 -5.81 3.61
N ILE A 80 9.60 -5.79 3.47
CA ILE A 80 8.82 -6.99 3.17
C ILE A 80 9.29 -7.59 1.84
N ASP A 81 9.44 -6.77 0.81
CA ASP A 81 9.88 -7.18 -0.51
C ASP A 81 11.32 -7.76 -0.49
N LEU A 82 12.24 -7.07 0.20
CA LEU A 82 13.65 -7.50 0.32
C LEU A 82 13.84 -8.80 1.11
N ASN A 83 12.88 -9.18 1.95
CA ASN A 83 12.91 -10.41 2.75
C ASN A 83 12.01 -11.51 2.15
N ASP A 84 11.74 -11.46 0.85
CA ASP A 84 10.91 -12.44 0.15
C ASP A 84 9.53 -12.68 0.80
N GLY A 85 8.98 -11.62 1.38
CA GLY A 85 7.64 -11.64 1.96
C GLY A 85 6.54 -11.72 0.90
N PRO A 86 5.25 -11.72 1.35
CA PRO A 86 4.11 -11.63 0.43
C PRO A 86 4.27 -10.42 -0.49
N LYS A 87 3.91 -10.57 -1.77
CA LYS A 87 4.02 -9.48 -2.74
C LYS A 87 2.86 -8.49 -2.58
N LEU A 88 3.16 -7.20 -2.63
CA LEU A 88 2.15 -6.15 -2.60
C LEU A 88 1.36 -6.19 -3.91
N HIS A 89 0.06 -6.51 -3.84
CA HIS A 89 -0.83 -6.52 -5.00
C HIS A 89 -1.50 -5.16 -5.18
N THR A 90 -2.10 -4.61 -4.12
CA THR A 90 -2.77 -3.30 -4.14
C THR A 90 -2.19 -2.39 -3.07
N ILE A 91 -1.90 -1.14 -3.41
CA ILE A 91 -1.72 -0.07 -2.44
C ILE A 91 -2.79 1.00 -2.62
N SER A 92 -3.55 1.29 -1.57
CA SER A 92 -4.50 2.40 -1.53
C SER A 92 -4.31 3.21 -0.26
N MET A 93 -3.85 4.45 -0.45
CA MET A 93 -3.71 5.43 0.63
C MET A 93 -4.65 6.63 0.42
N SER A 94 -5.78 6.40 -0.24
CA SER A 94 -6.76 7.43 -0.63
C SER A 94 -7.36 8.18 0.55
N PHE A 95 -7.76 9.43 0.34
CA PHE A 95 -8.37 10.32 1.34
C PHE A 95 -7.42 10.64 2.52
N ASN A 96 -6.13 10.77 2.23
CA ASN A 96 -5.12 11.25 3.15
C ASN A 96 -4.47 12.50 2.53
N ASP A 97 -5.16 13.62 2.58
CA ASP A 97 -4.81 14.88 1.90
C ASP A 97 -3.49 15.51 2.36
N ASN A 98 -2.97 15.07 3.51
CA ASN A 98 -1.68 15.48 4.03
C ASN A 98 -0.49 14.64 3.50
N LEU A 99 -0.73 13.65 2.65
CA LEU A 99 0.37 12.92 1.98
C LEU A 99 1.14 13.82 1.04
N LYS A 100 0.43 14.64 0.27
CA LYS A 100 1.01 15.55 -0.73
C LYS A 100 1.92 14.81 -1.73
N ASP A 101 2.55 15.55 -2.61
CA ASP A 101 3.47 14.99 -3.62
C ASP A 101 4.61 14.19 -2.98
N GLU A 102 5.21 14.72 -1.93
CA GLU A 102 6.36 14.11 -1.27
C GLU A 102 6.05 12.74 -0.67
N GLY A 103 4.86 12.58 -0.09
CA GLY A 103 4.41 11.31 0.48
C GLY A 103 4.18 10.26 -0.59
N VAL A 104 3.49 10.63 -1.68
CA VAL A 104 3.21 9.71 -2.80
C VAL A 104 4.50 9.32 -3.50
N ILE A 105 5.40 10.26 -3.79
CA ILE A 105 6.70 9.98 -4.40
C ILE A 105 7.53 9.04 -3.50
N ALA A 106 7.51 9.24 -2.18
CA ALA A 106 8.22 8.36 -1.26
C ALA A 106 7.68 6.91 -1.32
N ILE A 107 6.38 6.72 -1.48
CA ILE A 107 5.75 5.41 -1.67
C ILE A 107 6.22 4.79 -3.00
N LEU A 108 6.07 5.50 -4.12
CA LEU A 108 6.42 5.00 -5.46
C LEU A 108 7.88 4.55 -5.56
N ASN A 109 8.79 5.23 -4.84
CA ASN A 109 10.21 4.90 -4.81
C ASN A 109 10.53 3.57 -4.08
N GLN A 110 9.60 3.04 -3.29
CA GLN A 110 9.85 1.88 -2.44
C GLN A 110 8.94 0.68 -2.71
N ILE A 111 7.77 0.88 -3.34
CA ILE A 111 6.86 -0.23 -3.62
C ILE A 111 7.43 -1.18 -4.69
N PRO A 112 7.14 -2.49 -4.59
CA PRO A 112 7.52 -3.48 -5.59
C PRO A 112 7.00 -3.13 -6.99
N LYS A 113 7.78 -3.45 -8.02
CA LYS A 113 7.41 -3.20 -9.43
C LYS A 113 6.31 -4.14 -9.92
N GLU A 114 6.06 -5.21 -9.20
CA GLU A 114 4.97 -6.17 -9.43
C GLU A 114 3.60 -5.70 -8.93
N THR A 115 3.54 -4.54 -8.25
CA THR A 115 2.28 -3.97 -7.75
C THR A 115 1.30 -3.75 -8.90
N SER A 116 0.07 -4.23 -8.72
CA SER A 116 -0.96 -4.22 -9.77
C SER A 116 -1.87 -3.00 -9.71
N VAL A 117 -2.11 -2.46 -8.52
CA VAL A 117 -3.01 -1.32 -8.32
C VAL A 117 -2.39 -0.30 -7.38
N ILE A 118 -2.40 0.97 -7.79
CA ILE A 118 -2.06 2.11 -6.95
C ILE A 118 -3.23 3.09 -6.87
N ALA A 119 -3.55 3.59 -5.67
CA ALA A 119 -4.67 4.49 -5.45
C ALA A 119 -4.32 5.59 -4.44
N PHE A 120 -4.38 6.84 -4.91
CA PHE A 120 -4.08 8.07 -4.18
C PHE A 120 -5.18 9.13 -4.40
N VAL A 121 -6.44 8.70 -4.30
CA VAL A 121 -7.62 9.58 -4.46
C VAL A 121 -7.65 10.60 -3.32
N GLU A 122 -7.88 11.89 -3.63
CA GLU A 122 -7.92 12.97 -2.65
C GLU A 122 -6.74 12.95 -1.65
N CYS A 123 -5.52 12.89 -2.18
CA CYS A 123 -4.28 12.90 -1.39
C CYS A 123 -3.56 14.24 -1.38
N GLY A 124 -4.16 15.29 -1.98
CA GLY A 124 -3.57 16.63 -2.06
C GLY A 124 -2.33 16.69 -2.96
N ILE A 125 -2.27 15.85 -3.99
CA ILE A 125 -1.16 15.79 -4.95
C ILE A 125 -1.41 16.69 -6.16
N THR A 126 -0.32 17.05 -6.81
CA THR A 126 -0.25 17.93 -7.97
C THR A 126 0.48 17.26 -9.13
N ASP A 127 0.77 18.02 -10.18
CA ASP A 127 1.52 17.57 -11.35
C ASP A 127 2.85 16.91 -10.99
N LYS A 128 3.49 17.33 -9.90
CA LYS A 128 4.77 16.76 -9.44
C LYS A 128 4.64 15.27 -9.12
N ALA A 129 3.60 14.87 -8.40
CA ALA A 129 3.33 13.45 -8.15
C ALA A 129 2.78 12.76 -9.40
N GLY A 130 1.99 13.48 -10.23
CA GLY A 130 1.50 12.99 -11.52
C GLY A 130 2.63 12.53 -12.43
N GLU A 131 3.69 13.35 -12.59
CA GLU A 131 4.89 12.97 -13.34
C GLU A 131 5.56 11.71 -12.76
N ALA A 132 5.77 11.67 -11.44
CA ALA A 132 6.39 10.52 -10.81
C ALA A 132 5.56 9.22 -10.99
N ILE A 133 4.22 9.32 -10.99
CA ILE A 133 3.33 8.18 -11.26
C ILE A 133 3.50 7.71 -12.71
N ILE A 134 3.53 8.62 -13.68
CA ILE A 134 3.74 8.29 -15.10
C ILE A 134 5.12 7.64 -15.29
N GLU A 135 6.16 8.23 -14.72
CA GLU A 135 7.52 7.69 -14.79
C GLU A 135 7.58 6.27 -14.21
N TRP A 136 6.99 6.06 -13.02
CA TRP A 136 6.93 4.75 -12.38
C TRP A 136 6.15 3.73 -13.22
N ALA A 137 4.99 4.11 -13.76
CA ALA A 137 4.14 3.25 -14.60
C ALA A 137 4.84 2.81 -15.91
N ASN A 138 5.74 3.64 -16.44
CA ASN A 138 6.49 3.38 -17.67
C ASN A 138 7.80 2.60 -17.45
N LEU A 139 8.15 2.24 -16.21
CA LEU A 139 9.33 1.40 -15.95
C LEU A 139 9.15 0.01 -16.60
N LYS A 140 10.19 -0.50 -17.22
CA LYS A 140 10.15 -1.83 -17.89
C LYS A 140 9.81 -2.98 -16.94
N GLU A 141 10.11 -2.82 -15.67
CA GLU A 141 9.87 -3.79 -14.62
C GLU A 141 8.40 -3.80 -14.14
N VAL A 142 7.66 -2.71 -14.36
CA VAL A 142 6.24 -2.57 -13.99
C VAL A 142 5.37 -3.22 -15.06
N LYS A 143 5.12 -4.52 -14.93
CA LYS A 143 4.42 -5.31 -15.95
C LYS A 143 2.98 -5.70 -15.58
N ASN A 144 2.66 -5.61 -14.30
CA ASN A 144 1.40 -6.12 -13.76
C ASN A 144 0.41 -4.99 -13.43
N LEU A 145 0.80 -3.72 -13.66
CA LEU A 145 -0.02 -2.57 -13.34
C LEU A 145 -1.27 -2.56 -14.23
N ASN A 146 -2.43 -2.54 -13.59
CA ASN A 146 -3.74 -2.51 -14.25
C ASN A 146 -4.66 -1.40 -13.76
N GLY A 147 -4.31 -0.74 -12.65
CA GLY A 147 -5.10 0.36 -12.10
C GLY A 147 -4.30 1.47 -11.44
N ILE A 148 -4.59 2.71 -11.83
CA ILE A 148 -4.11 3.97 -11.23
C ILE A 148 -5.35 4.82 -10.92
N TYR A 149 -5.56 5.15 -9.65
CA TYR A 149 -6.71 5.90 -9.18
C TYR A 149 -6.25 7.15 -8.43
N MET A 150 -6.56 8.34 -8.96
CA MET A 150 -6.02 9.62 -8.46
C MET A 150 -7.08 10.74 -8.45
N GLU A 151 -8.34 10.39 -8.50
CA GLU A 151 -9.43 11.35 -8.59
C GLU A 151 -9.42 12.35 -7.43
N GLY A 152 -9.86 13.57 -7.67
CA GLY A 152 -10.01 14.61 -6.65
C GLY A 152 -8.70 15.25 -6.20
N ASN A 153 -7.65 15.14 -6.99
CA ASN A 153 -6.39 15.86 -6.80
C ASN A 153 -6.32 17.12 -7.69
N SER A 154 -5.20 17.85 -7.64
CA SER A 154 -5.05 19.15 -8.32
C SER A 154 -4.08 19.03 -9.51
N PHE A 155 -4.54 18.42 -10.60
CA PHE A 155 -3.77 18.29 -11.81
C PHE A 155 -4.07 19.41 -12.81
N SER A 156 -3.05 19.86 -13.54
CA SER A 156 -3.21 20.79 -14.65
C SER A 156 -3.81 20.09 -15.88
N LYS A 157 -4.32 20.87 -16.83
CA LYS A 157 -4.78 20.33 -18.11
C LYS A 157 -3.68 19.63 -18.89
N GLU A 158 -2.45 20.10 -18.78
CA GLU A 158 -1.27 19.52 -19.39
C GLU A 158 -0.97 18.14 -18.78
N MET A 159 -1.17 18.00 -17.48
CA MET A 159 -1.00 16.70 -16.80
C MET A 159 -2.12 15.73 -17.19
N GLU A 160 -3.38 16.19 -17.28
CA GLU A 160 -4.49 15.36 -17.75
C GLU A 160 -4.23 14.82 -19.18
N GLN A 161 -3.66 15.64 -20.09
CA GLN A 161 -3.25 15.16 -21.42
C GLN A 161 -2.18 14.08 -21.37
N LYS A 162 -1.24 14.15 -20.42
CA LYS A 162 -0.24 13.08 -20.21
C LYS A 162 -0.87 11.79 -19.68
N PHE A 163 -1.88 11.89 -18.81
CA PHE A 163 -2.66 10.72 -18.37
C PHE A 163 -3.46 10.12 -19.53
N ASP A 164 -4.03 10.93 -20.43
CA ASP A 164 -4.66 10.45 -21.67
C ASP A 164 -3.68 9.69 -22.56
N GLN A 165 -2.47 10.19 -22.72
CA GLN A 165 -1.42 9.51 -23.47
C GLN A 165 -1.01 8.18 -22.79
N LEU A 166 -0.88 8.16 -21.46
CA LEU A 166 -0.60 6.94 -20.73
C LEU A 166 -1.69 5.87 -20.95
N ARG A 167 -2.99 6.28 -20.93
CA ARG A 167 -4.13 5.41 -21.24
C ARG A 167 -4.06 4.88 -22.68
N ALA A 168 -3.83 5.75 -23.64
CA ALA A 168 -3.76 5.39 -25.05
C ALA A 168 -2.64 4.38 -25.35
N ASN A 169 -1.50 4.53 -24.69
CA ASN A 169 -0.34 3.64 -24.87
C ASN A 169 -0.49 2.32 -24.12
N ASN A 170 -1.42 2.22 -23.15
CA ASN A 170 -1.60 1.05 -22.28
C ASN A 170 -3.08 0.67 -22.18
N PRO A 171 -3.68 0.04 -23.22
CA PRO A 171 -5.14 -0.19 -23.30
C PRO A 171 -5.70 -1.09 -22.18
N ASN A 172 -4.87 -1.84 -21.48
CA ASN A 172 -5.26 -2.67 -20.34
C ASN A 172 -5.09 -1.97 -18.99
N LEU A 173 -4.58 -0.72 -18.98
CA LEU A 173 -4.37 0.07 -17.77
C LEU A 173 -5.52 1.04 -17.57
N THR A 174 -6.24 0.89 -16.46
CA THR A 174 -7.22 1.89 -16.00
C THR A 174 -6.48 3.04 -15.34
N VAL A 175 -6.67 4.28 -15.82
CA VAL A 175 -6.15 5.49 -15.19
C VAL A 175 -7.31 6.45 -14.96
N LEU A 176 -7.63 6.74 -13.70
CA LEU A 176 -8.67 7.70 -13.31
C LEU A 176 -8.02 8.85 -12.53
N SER A 177 -8.11 10.06 -13.08
CA SER A 177 -7.59 11.30 -12.48
C SER A 177 -8.71 12.28 -12.14
N GLU A 178 -9.87 12.15 -12.78
CA GLU A 178 -11.05 12.95 -12.56
C GLU A 178 -12.24 12.12 -12.09
N TRP A 179 -13.13 12.72 -11.31
CA TRP A 179 -14.38 12.10 -10.92
C TRP A 179 -15.34 11.97 -12.12
N ALA A 180 -15.89 10.77 -12.32
CA ALA A 180 -16.86 10.54 -13.41
C ALA A 180 -18.10 11.42 -13.26
N SER A 181 -18.51 11.76 -12.04
CA SER A 181 -19.59 12.71 -11.72
C SER A 181 -19.56 13.08 -10.24
N GLU A 182 -20.19 14.20 -9.85
CA GLU A 182 -20.34 14.57 -8.45
C GLU A 182 -21.16 13.50 -7.66
N SER A 183 -22.20 12.92 -8.26
CA SER A 183 -22.96 11.85 -7.61
C SER A 183 -22.13 10.61 -7.35
N PHE A 184 -21.23 10.25 -8.25
CA PHE A 184 -20.29 9.13 -8.06
C PHE A 184 -19.29 9.45 -6.94
N LYS A 185 -18.72 10.64 -6.93
CA LYS A 185 -17.84 11.14 -5.87
C LYS A 185 -18.48 11.04 -4.49
N GLU A 186 -19.72 11.53 -4.34
CA GLU A 186 -20.46 11.46 -3.07
C GLU A 186 -20.75 10.01 -2.65
N MET A 187 -21.09 9.14 -3.59
CA MET A 187 -21.30 7.72 -3.33
C MET A 187 -20.01 7.06 -2.79
N VAL A 188 -18.88 7.31 -3.45
CA VAL A 188 -17.57 6.80 -3.04
C VAL A 188 -17.21 7.29 -1.65
N LYS A 189 -17.36 8.60 -1.38
CA LYS A 189 -17.08 9.19 -0.06
C LYS A 189 -17.91 8.57 1.06
N LYS A 190 -19.19 8.29 0.81
CA LYS A 190 -20.08 7.64 1.77
C LYS A 190 -19.71 6.19 2.06
N SER A 191 -19.22 5.45 1.06
CA SER A 191 -18.85 4.03 1.22
C SER A 191 -17.66 3.81 2.16
N TYR A 192 -16.92 4.86 2.49
CA TYR A 192 -15.74 4.82 3.37
C TYR A 192 -15.96 5.46 4.76
N ASN A 193 -17.18 5.89 5.06
CA ASN A 193 -17.56 6.34 6.39
C ASN A 193 -18.08 5.16 7.22
#